data_6f64ad14a62ed22efd03b9ed37789766
#
_entry.id   6f64ad14a62ed22efd03b9ed37789766
#
_cell.length_a   1.000
_cell.length_b   1.000
_cell.length_c   1.000
_cell.angle_alpha   90.00
_cell.angle_beta   90.00
_cell.angle_gamma   90.00
#
_symmetry.space_group_name_H-M   'P 1'
#
loop_
_entity.id
_entity.type
_entity.pdbx_description
1 polymer ?
#
loop_
_entity_poly.entity_id
_entity_poly.type
_entity_poly.pdbx_seq_one_letter_code
_entity_poly.pdbx_strand_id
1 'polypeptide(L)'
;KFPRGMRHWRLIFIVGCLNSAIPFFLISWGQQFISSAESALLMAMGTFFALLISHYTSRDERINPSRALGVIVGFIGVLILVFWDISESGLGGLKGQIAVIIAGCSYATSSVIARRLTHLPSISTTAATLLSSSLYMVPLAFLLENPIPADVSLGAVLSLVYLGVVATALAVTIRFTIIRANGAVFMSQVGYLVPLFGVIWSALYFADAVNLQTLLALTLILVGIAITRKG
;
A
#
# COMPACT_ATOMS: atom_id res chain seq x y z
N LYS A 1 1.94 -9.30 25.50
CA LYS A 1 2.72 -8.29 26.25
C LYS A 1 3.12 -7.19 25.27
N PHE A 2 2.87 -5.93 25.60
CA PHE A 2 3.29 -4.78 24.78
C PHE A 2 4.83 -4.68 24.74
N PRO A 3 5.37 -4.09 23.67
CA PRO A 3 6.81 -3.89 23.52
C PRO A 3 7.39 -3.09 24.70
N ARG A 4 8.53 -3.53 25.22
CA ARG A 4 9.25 -2.84 26.28
C ARG A 4 10.49 -2.17 25.71
N GLY A 5 10.71 -0.90 26.06
CA GLY A 5 11.89 -0.12 25.68
C GLY A 5 11.65 0.92 24.58
N MET A 6 12.26 2.09 24.75
CA MET A 6 12.12 3.28 23.89
C MET A 6 12.48 3.00 22.41
N ARG A 7 13.46 2.13 22.15
CA ARG A 7 13.88 1.79 20.79
C ARG A 7 12.77 1.09 19.99
N HIS A 8 12.00 0.17 20.63
CA HIS A 8 10.89 -0.51 19.98
C HIS A 8 9.74 0.46 19.70
N TRP A 9 9.44 1.34 20.63
CA TRP A 9 8.40 2.34 20.45
C TRP A 9 8.74 3.34 19.34
N ARG A 10 9.99 3.80 19.21
CA ARG A 10 10.41 4.62 18.06
C ARG A 10 10.15 3.92 16.73
N LEU A 11 10.51 2.64 16.60
CA LEU A 11 10.24 1.86 15.40
C LEU A 11 8.74 1.69 15.15
N ILE A 12 7.94 1.42 16.18
CA ILE A 12 6.49 1.28 16.09
C ILE A 12 5.85 2.60 15.64
N PHE A 13 6.26 3.73 16.17
CA PHE A 13 5.78 5.04 15.72
C PHE A 13 6.12 5.29 14.25
N ILE A 14 7.34 5.02 13.82
CA ILE A 14 7.73 5.16 12.41
C ILE A 14 6.92 4.21 11.52
N VAL A 15 6.78 2.94 11.92
CA VAL A 15 5.99 1.95 11.18
C VAL A 15 4.52 2.35 11.16
N GLY A 16 3.94 2.86 12.24
CA GLY A 16 2.56 3.35 12.29
C GLY A 16 2.32 4.50 11.32
N CYS A 17 3.22 5.45 11.28
CA CYS A 17 3.18 6.56 10.34
C CYS A 17 3.25 6.08 8.88
N LEU A 18 4.26 5.27 8.56
CA LEU A 18 4.53 4.81 7.20
C LEU A 18 3.60 3.69 6.71
N ASN A 19 3.01 2.90 7.60
CA ASN A 19 2.13 1.79 7.26
C ASN A 19 0.65 2.16 7.22
N SER A 20 0.25 3.21 7.90
CA SER A 20 -1.18 3.52 8.05
C SER A 20 -1.46 5.00 7.87
N ALA A 21 -0.85 5.90 8.65
CA ALA A 21 -1.20 7.32 8.62
C ALA A 21 -0.98 7.93 7.21
N ILE A 22 0.26 7.89 6.72
CA ILE A 22 0.61 8.46 5.40
C ILE A 22 -0.14 7.76 4.26
N PRO A 23 -0.11 6.39 4.14
CA PRO A 23 -0.77 5.75 3.02
C PRO A 23 -2.29 5.94 3.01
N PHE A 24 -2.96 5.82 4.14
CA PHE A 24 -4.41 5.95 4.17
C PHE A 24 -4.85 7.36 3.79
N PHE A 25 -4.16 8.38 4.28
CA PHE A 25 -4.42 9.76 3.88
C PHE A 25 -4.19 9.96 2.37
N LEU A 26 -3.03 9.56 1.86
CA LEU A 26 -2.67 9.77 0.47
C LEU A 26 -3.53 8.98 -0.51
N ILE A 27 -3.92 7.73 -0.17
CA ILE A 27 -4.80 6.92 -1.00
C ILE A 27 -6.20 7.53 -1.02
N SER A 28 -6.77 7.86 0.15
CA SER A 28 -8.11 8.47 0.22
C SER A 28 -8.18 9.81 -0.49
N TRP A 29 -7.14 10.64 -0.35
CA TRP A 29 -7.04 11.90 -1.06
C TRP A 29 -6.82 11.70 -2.56
N GLY A 30 -5.94 10.77 -2.94
CA GLY A 30 -5.63 10.48 -4.34
C GLY A 30 -6.84 9.94 -5.12
N GLN A 31 -7.65 9.08 -4.50
CA GLN A 31 -8.86 8.51 -5.10
C GLN A 31 -10.00 9.52 -5.35
N GLN A 32 -9.84 10.76 -4.93
CA GLN A 32 -10.73 11.84 -5.38
C GLN A 32 -10.44 12.29 -6.83
N PHE A 33 -9.30 11.90 -7.39
CA PHE A 33 -8.83 12.33 -8.72
C PHE A 33 -8.62 11.18 -9.70
N ILE A 34 -8.51 9.95 -9.21
CA ILE A 34 -8.25 8.74 -10.00
C ILE A 34 -9.19 7.61 -9.59
N SER A 35 -9.39 6.64 -10.49
CA SER A 35 -10.24 5.47 -10.22
C SER A 35 -9.61 4.51 -9.20
N SER A 36 -10.46 3.63 -8.63
CA SER A 36 -9.99 2.60 -7.72
C SER A 36 -9.11 1.55 -8.43
N ALA A 37 -9.41 1.24 -9.70
CA ALA A 37 -8.58 0.36 -10.52
C ALA A 37 -7.18 0.92 -10.71
N GLU A 38 -7.10 2.20 -11.09
CA GLU A 38 -5.85 2.91 -11.30
C GLU A 38 -5.02 3.00 -10.00
N SER A 39 -5.68 3.34 -8.89
CA SER A 39 -5.05 3.36 -7.57
C SER A 39 -4.43 2.00 -7.22
N ALA A 40 -5.15 0.88 -7.45
CA ALA A 40 -4.64 -0.46 -7.19
C ALA A 40 -3.42 -0.83 -8.06
N LEU A 41 -3.41 -0.40 -9.34
CA LEU A 41 -2.27 -0.61 -10.25
C LEU A 41 -1.05 0.20 -9.79
N LEU A 42 -1.24 1.46 -9.44
CA LEU A 42 -0.15 2.34 -8.96
C LEU A 42 0.43 1.87 -7.62
N MET A 43 -0.39 1.26 -6.75
CA MET A 43 0.08 0.65 -5.50
C MET A 43 1.11 -0.48 -5.73
N ALA A 44 1.07 -1.15 -6.88
CA ALA A 44 2.07 -2.18 -7.24
C ALA A 44 3.50 -1.62 -7.31
N MET A 45 3.67 -0.30 -7.53
CA MET A 45 4.97 0.38 -7.44
C MET A 45 5.66 0.14 -6.09
N GLY A 46 4.90 -0.04 -5.01
CA GLY A 46 5.43 -0.39 -3.70
C GLY A 46 6.31 -1.64 -3.73
N THR A 47 6.01 -2.64 -4.57
CA THR A 47 6.82 -3.85 -4.72
C THR A 47 8.19 -3.52 -5.32
N PHE A 48 8.23 -2.66 -6.33
CA PHE A 48 9.48 -2.24 -6.97
C PHE A 48 10.32 -1.36 -6.03
N PHE A 49 9.68 -0.46 -5.29
CA PHE A 49 10.35 0.32 -4.25
C PHE A 49 10.88 -0.55 -3.11
N ALA A 50 10.14 -1.58 -2.69
CA ALA A 50 10.62 -2.52 -1.69
C ALA A 50 11.92 -3.21 -2.15
N LEU A 51 11.99 -3.62 -3.42
CA LEU A 51 13.20 -4.20 -4.00
C LEU A 51 14.37 -3.21 -4.01
N LEU A 52 14.13 -1.96 -4.43
CA LEU A 52 15.16 -0.92 -4.42
C LEU A 52 15.70 -0.66 -3.01
N ILE A 53 14.83 -0.53 -2.02
CA ILE A 53 15.23 -0.30 -0.63
C ILE A 53 15.98 -1.52 -0.08
N SER A 54 15.51 -2.74 -0.40
CA SER A 54 16.18 -3.98 0.02
C SER A 54 17.57 -4.12 -0.56
N HIS A 55 17.80 -3.66 -1.78
CA HIS A 55 19.13 -3.65 -2.40
C HIS A 55 20.18 -2.93 -1.56
N TYR A 56 19.81 -1.81 -0.92
CA TYR A 56 20.72 -1.02 -0.08
C TYR A 56 20.73 -1.46 1.39
N THR A 57 19.69 -2.16 1.84
CA THR A 57 19.54 -2.50 3.27
C THR A 57 19.79 -3.97 3.60
N SER A 58 19.75 -4.86 2.60
CA SER A 58 19.87 -6.32 2.76
C SER A 58 20.97 -6.85 1.85
N ARG A 59 21.87 -7.72 2.39
CA ARG A 59 22.92 -8.36 1.59
C ARG A 59 22.38 -9.45 0.66
N ASP A 60 21.26 -10.06 1.03
CA ASP A 60 20.69 -11.22 0.34
C ASP A 60 19.69 -10.85 -0.76
N GLU A 61 19.25 -9.59 -0.82
CA GLU A 61 18.25 -9.11 -1.79
C GLU A 61 18.84 -8.08 -2.77
N ARG A 62 20.01 -8.39 -3.34
CA ARG A 62 20.62 -7.49 -4.34
C ARG A 62 19.89 -7.56 -5.67
N ILE A 63 19.81 -6.42 -6.36
CA ILE A 63 19.30 -6.34 -7.72
C ILE A 63 20.28 -7.02 -8.65
N ASN A 64 19.80 -8.03 -9.34
CA ASN A 64 20.50 -8.69 -10.46
C ASN A 64 19.84 -8.26 -11.79
N PRO A 65 20.40 -8.61 -12.96
CA PRO A 65 19.86 -8.22 -14.26
C PRO A 65 18.39 -8.64 -14.47
N SER A 66 17.99 -9.82 -13.99
CA SER A 66 16.62 -10.29 -14.09
C SER A 66 15.68 -9.40 -13.27
N ARG A 67 16.02 -9.08 -12.03
CA ARG A 67 15.23 -8.18 -11.18
C ARG A 67 15.14 -6.77 -11.76
N ALA A 68 16.25 -6.26 -12.31
CA ALA A 68 16.25 -4.97 -13.00
C ALA A 68 15.30 -4.96 -14.20
N LEU A 69 15.34 -6.02 -15.03
CA LEU A 69 14.40 -6.16 -16.16
C LEU A 69 12.93 -6.17 -15.69
N GLY A 70 12.62 -6.91 -14.64
CA GLY A 70 11.27 -6.94 -14.09
C GLY A 70 10.78 -5.58 -13.59
N VAL A 71 11.66 -4.81 -12.93
CA VAL A 71 11.37 -3.43 -12.51
C VAL A 71 11.08 -2.55 -13.73
N ILE A 72 11.91 -2.63 -14.79
CA ILE A 72 11.71 -1.85 -16.02
C ILE A 72 10.37 -2.19 -16.68
N VAL A 73 10.08 -3.49 -16.84
CA VAL A 73 8.82 -3.92 -17.46
C VAL A 73 7.59 -3.45 -16.66
N GLY A 74 7.62 -3.60 -15.35
CA GLY A 74 6.53 -3.13 -14.48
C GLY A 74 6.38 -1.60 -14.49
N PHE A 75 7.51 -0.87 -14.54
CA PHE A 75 7.50 0.59 -14.62
C PHE A 75 6.93 1.09 -15.96
N ILE A 76 7.20 0.38 -17.08
CA ILE A 76 6.57 0.68 -18.38
C ILE A 76 5.05 0.54 -18.27
N GLY A 77 4.53 -0.49 -17.59
CA GLY A 77 3.10 -0.63 -17.34
C GLY A 77 2.50 0.58 -16.60
N VAL A 78 3.18 1.08 -15.58
CA VAL A 78 2.76 2.29 -14.86
C VAL A 78 2.82 3.53 -15.77
N LEU A 79 3.87 3.68 -16.56
CA LEU A 79 3.99 4.81 -17.50
C LEU A 79 2.85 4.81 -18.52
N ILE A 80 2.48 3.67 -19.07
CA ILE A 80 1.34 3.56 -20.00
C ILE A 80 0.07 4.08 -19.33
N LEU A 81 -0.20 3.67 -18.09
CA LEU A 81 -1.38 4.11 -17.35
C LEU A 81 -1.37 5.63 -17.13
N VAL A 82 -0.26 6.18 -16.63
CA VAL A 82 -0.11 7.60 -16.31
C VAL A 82 -0.20 8.48 -17.55
N PHE A 83 0.52 8.13 -18.63
CA PHE A 83 0.50 8.92 -19.86
C PHE A 83 -0.85 8.89 -20.56
N TRP A 84 -1.56 7.75 -20.47
CA TRP A 84 -2.88 7.66 -21.07
C TRP A 84 -3.88 8.56 -20.34
N ASP A 85 -3.92 8.52 -19.02
CA ASP A 85 -4.78 9.37 -18.22
C ASP A 85 -4.49 10.87 -18.48
N ILE A 86 -3.23 11.26 -18.55
CA ILE A 86 -2.84 12.64 -18.92
C ILE A 86 -3.35 13.01 -20.31
N SER A 87 -3.34 12.07 -21.27
CA SER A 87 -3.82 12.31 -22.62
C SER A 87 -5.33 12.51 -22.69
N GLU A 88 -6.09 11.79 -21.89
CA GLU A 88 -7.56 11.86 -21.85
C GLU A 88 -8.09 12.97 -20.92
N SER A 89 -7.54 13.06 -19.72
CA SER A 89 -8.04 13.93 -18.62
C SER A 89 -7.14 15.12 -18.32
N GLY A 90 -6.03 15.27 -19.05
CA GLY A 90 -5.02 16.27 -18.78
C GLY A 90 -4.28 16.01 -17.47
N LEU A 91 -3.74 17.06 -16.85
CA LEU A 91 -2.97 16.96 -15.60
C LEU A 91 -3.84 16.78 -14.34
N GLY A 92 -5.17 16.64 -14.49
CA GLY A 92 -6.10 16.56 -13.36
C GLY A 92 -5.84 15.38 -12.46
N GLY A 93 -5.59 14.19 -13.02
CA GLY A 93 -5.31 12.95 -12.29
C GLY A 93 -3.91 12.84 -11.71
N LEU A 94 -2.92 13.57 -12.28
CA LEU A 94 -1.50 13.39 -11.94
C LEU A 94 -1.20 13.54 -10.45
N LYS A 95 -1.84 14.48 -9.76
CA LYS A 95 -1.67 14.66 -8.31
C LYS A 95 -2.16 13.46 -7.51
N GLY A 96 -3.27 12.84 -7.93
CA GLY A 96 -3.79 11.61 -7.33
C GLY A 96 -2.85 10.43 -7.56
N GLN A 97 -2.34 10.29 -8.78
CA GLN A 97 -1.37 9.26 -9.15
C GLN A 97 -0.07 9.38 -8.32
N ILE A 98 0.50 10.58 -8.22
CA ILE A 98 1.69 10.84 -7.39
C ILE A 98 1.42 10.50 -5.92
N ALA A 99 0.27 10.90 -5.38
CA ALA A 99 -0.08 10.60 -4.00
C ALA A 99 -0.12 9.08 -3.74
N VAL A 100 -0.74 8.31 -4.62
CA VAL A 100 -0.83 6.85 -4.48
C VAL A 100 0.54 6.17 -4.67
N ILE A 101 1.39 6.66 -5.57
CA ILE A 101 2.77 6.17 -5.71
C ILE A 101 3.56 6.41 -4.42
N ILE A 102 3.46 7.61 -3.82
CA ILE A 102 4.10 7.92 -2.53
C ILE A 102 3.56 7.01 -1.41
N ALA A 103 2.26 6.71 -1.41
CA ALA A 103 1.68 5.73 -0.48
C ALA A 103 2.30 4.34 -0.65
N GLY A 104 2.50 3.87 -1.89
CA GLY A 104 3.20 2.63 -2.20
C GLY A 104 4.65 2.62 -1.68
N CYS A 105 5.39 3.71 -1.88
CA CYS A 105 6.74 3.88 -1.33
C CYS A 105 6.75 3.83 0.20
N SER A 106 5.74 4.44 0.83
CA SER A 106 5.59 4.46 2.29
C SER A 106 5.38 3.04 2.83
N TYR A 107 4.49 2.24 2.21
CA TYR A 107 4.31 0.84 2.55
C TYR A 107 5.57 0.00 2.35
N ALA A 108 6.31 0.22 1.28
CA ALA A 108 7.57 -0.47 1.01
C ALA A 108 8.59 -0.20 2.13
N THR A 109 8.80 1.06 2.46
CA THR A 109 9.70 1.50 3.53
C THR A 109 9.28 0.94 4.88
N SER A 110 7.97 1.01 5.19
CA SER A 110 7.40 0.42 6.40
C SER A 110 7.69 -1.08 6.50
N SER A 111 7.57 -1.82 5.38
CA SER A 111 7.81 -3.27 5.36
C SER A 111 9.25 -3.63 5.70
N VAL A 112 10.21 -2.87 5.19
CA VAL A 112 11.64 -3.06 5.49
C VAL A 112 11.94 -2.77 6.98
N ILE A 113 11.36 -1.70 7.53
CA ILE A 113 11.55 -1.34 8.95
C ILE A 113 10.86 -2.36 9.86
N ALA A 114 9.66 -2.85 9.48
CA ALA A 114 8.87 -3.83 10.23
C ALA A 114 9.61 -5.16 10.43
N ARG A 115 10.55 -5.53 9.56
CA ARG A 115 11.42 -6.71 9.76
C ARG A 115 12.16 -6.66 11.10
N ARG A 116 12.48 -5.47 11.61
CA ARG A 116 13.14 -5.29 12.91
C ARG A 116 12.23 -5.55 14.11
N LEU A 117 10.92 -5.70 13.87
CA LEU A 117 9.89 -5.94 14.89
C LEU A 117 9.37 -7.39 14.87
N THR A 118 9.88 -8.28 14.00
CA THR A 118 9.38 -9.66 13.83
C THR A 118 9.57 -10.56 15.06
N HIS A 119 10.46 -10.17 15.97
CA HIS A 119 10.65 -10.86 17.26
C HIS A 119 9.51 -10.59 18.26
N LEU A 120 8.65 -9.57 18.00
CA LEU A 120 7.50 -9.24 18.83
C LEU A 120 6.26 -10.03 18.40
N PRO A 121 5.29 -10.30 19.30
CA PRO A 121 4.02 -10.93 18.94
C PRO A 121 3.24 -10.08 17.93
N SER A 122 2.73 -10.71 16.86
CA SER A 122 2.04 -10.02 15.76
C SER A 122 0.87 -9.15 16.24
N ILE A 123 0.01 -9.68 17.11
CA ILE A 123 -1.15 -8.93 17.65
C ILE A 123 -0.71 -7.68 18.41
N SER A 124 0.30 -7.80 19.29
CA SER A 124 0.81 -6.66 20.07
C SER A 124 1.46 -5.61 19.17
N THR A 125 2.18 -6.06 18.14
CA THR A 125 2.82 -5.16 17.16
C THR A 125 1.75 -4.44 16.34
N THR A 126 0.72 -5.14 15.86
CA THR A 126 -0.42 -4.56 15.16
C THR A 126 -1.12 -3.51 16.02
N ALA A 127 -1.51 -3.87 17.25
CA ALA A 127 -2.20 -2.96 18.15
C ALA A 127 -1.37 -1.69 18.43
N ALA A 128 -0.08 -1.85 18.75
CA ALA A 128 0.80 -0.73 19.00
C ALA A 128 1.00 0.16 17.76
N THR A 129 1.11 -0.44 16.57
CA THR A 129 1.25 0.28 15.30
C THR A 129 0.00 1.07 14.96
N LEU A 130 -1.19 0.48 15.09
CA LEU A 130 -2.46 1.15 14.80
C LEU A 130 -2.77 2.25 15.83
N LEU A 131 -2.49 2.01 17.12
CA LEU A 131 -2.61 3.04 18.14
C LEU A 131 -1.69 4.23 17.87
N SER A 132 -0.43 3.97 17.47
CA SER A 132 0.49 5.05 17.12
C SER A 132 0.00 5.83 15.90
N SER A 133 -0.59 5.16 14.90
CA SER A 133 -1.19 5.79 13.73
C SER A 133 -2.38 6.68 14.12
N SER A 134 -3.23 6.22 15.02
CA SER A 134 -4.37 7.00 15.53
C SER A 134 -3.93 8.27 16.25
N LEU A 135 -2.80 8.23 16.95
CA LEU A 135 -2.23 9.42 17.61
C LEU A 135 -1.83 10.54 16.62
N TYR A 136 -1.55 10.21 15.37
CA TYR A 136 -1.31 11.22 14.32
C TYR A 136 -2.62 11.62 13.63
N MET A 137 -3.42 10.62 13.24
CA MET A 137 -4.57 10.86 12.36
C MET A 137 -5.75 11.51 13.06
N VAL A 138 -6.03 11.14 14.32
CA VAL A 138 -7.17 11.72 15.05
C VAL A 138 -7.01 13.22 15.25
N PRO A 139 -5.88 13.74 15.80
CA PRO A 139 -5.69 15.18 15.90
C PRO A 139 -5.71 15.88 14.54
N LEU A 140 -5.11 15.26 13.51
CA LEU A 140 -5.08 15.84 12.18
C LEU A 140 -6.49 15.97 11.58
N ALA A 141 -7.35 14.97 11.75
CA ALA A 141 -8.73 15.02 11.30
C ALA A 141 -9.51 16.17 11.96
N PHE A 142 -9.35 16.38 13.27
CA PHE A 142 -10.00 17.50 13.98
C PHE A 142 -9.43 18.88 13.61
N LEU A 143 -8.17 18.93 13.15
CA LEU A 143 -7.55 20.20 12.73
C LEU A 143 -7.90 20.59 11.28
N LEU A 144 -8.09 19.61 10.40
CA LEU A 144 -8.28 19.86 8.97
C LEU A 144 -9.74 19.83 8.54
N GLU A 145 -10.57 19.06 9.23
CA GLU A 145 -11.95 18.81 8.84
C GLU A 145 -12.87 18.79 10.07
N ASN A 146 -14.19 18.84 9.85
CA ASN A 146 -15.15 18.47 10.89
C ASN A 146 -15.42 16.95 10.79
N PRO A 147 -14.72 16.10 11.58
CA PRO A 147 -14.76 14.65 11.38
C PRO A 147 -16.05 13.99 11.85
N ILE A 148 -16.93 14.73 12.48
CA ILE A 148 -18.24 14.24 12.96
C ILE A 148 -19.35 15.02 12.27
N PRO A 149 -19.81 14.58 11.09
CA PRO A 149 -20.96 15.20 10.44
C PRO A 149 -22.24 14.97 11.27
N ALA A 150 -23.18 15.92 11.19
CA ALA A 150 -24.43 15.88 11.96
C ALA A 150 -25.32 14.67 11.62
N ASP A 151 -25.29 14.24 10.33
CA ASP A 151 -26.12 13.15 9.82
C ASP A 151 -25.23 12.01 9.29
N VAL A 152 -24.93 11.03 10.13
CA VAL A 152 -24.18 9.83 9.74
C VAL A 152 -25.14 8.65 9.59
N SER A 153 -25.25 8.08 8.39
CA SER A 153 -26.06 6.89 8.18
C SER A 153 -25.47 5.67 8.89
N LEU A 154 -26.32 4.77 9.37
CA LEU A 154 -25.88 3.50 9.96
C LEU A 154 -24.97 2.70 9.01
N GLY A 155 -25.28 2.73 7.71
CA GLY A 155 -24.45 2.09 6.68
C GLY A 155 -23.03 2.64 6.63
N ALA A 156 -22.86 3.96 6.74
CA ALA A 156 -21.53 4.59 6.79
C ALA A 156 -20.75 4.15 8.04
N VAL A 157 -21.39 4.11 9.21
CA VAL A 157 -20.78 3.63 10.45
C VAL A 157 -20.34 2.17 10.33
N LEU A 158 -21.21 1.29 9.82
CA LEU A 158 -20.90 -0.13 9.64
C LEU A 158 -19.74 -0.32 8.64
N SER A 159 -19.71 0.46 7.57
CA SER A 159 -18.61 0.43 6.59
C SER A 159 -17.28 0.86 7.22
N LEU A 160 -17.27 1.90 8.05
CA LEU A 160 -16.08 2.34 8.78
C LEU A 160 -15.62 1.30 9.80
N VAL A 161 -16.53 0.66 10.53
CA VAL A 161 -16.20 -0.42 11.47
C VAL A 161 -15.60 -1.61 10.72
N TYR A 162 -16.20 -2.01 9.59
CA TYR A 162 -15.68 -3.09 8.73
C TYR A 162 -14.27 -2.75 8.22
N LEU A 163 -14.07 -1.54 7.72
CA LEU A 163 -12.77 -1.07 7.23
C LEU A 163 -11.71 -1.09 8.36
N GLY A 164 -12.05 -0.64 9.56
CA GLY A 164 -11.14 -0.60 10.69
C GLY A 164 -10.81 -2.00 11.23
N VAL A 165 -11.81 -2.84 11.43
CA VAL A 165 -11.63 -4.17 12.07
C VAL A 165 -11.15 -5.21 11.08
N VAL A 166 -11.84 -5.36 9.95
CA VAL A 166 -11.56 -6.45 8.99
C VAL A 166 -10.49 -6.05 8.00
N ALA A 167 -10.68 -4.98 7.27
CA ALA A 167 -9.75 -4.58 6.22
C ALA A 167 -8.43 -3.98 6.76
N THR A 168 -8.40 -3.54 8.01
CA THR A 168 -7.19 -2.96 8.60
C THR A 168 -6.62 -3.83 9.73
N ALA A 169 -7.28 -3.96 10.87
CA ALA A 169 -6.71 -4.63 12.02
C ALA A 169 -6.41 -6.12 11.76
N LEU A 170 -7.36 -6.86 11.18
CA LEU A 170 -7.18 -8.26 10.82
C LEU A 170 -6.13 -8.42 9.73
N ALA A 171 -6.18 -7.63 8.66
CA ALA A 171 -5.22 -7.70 7.55
C ALA A 171 -3.78 -7.39 8.00
N VAL A 172 -3.58 -6.36 8.83
CA VAL A 172 -2.25 -6.02 9.38
C VAL A 172 -1.75 -7.12 10.31
N THR A 173 -2.64 -7.73 11.11
CA THR A 173 -2.28 -8.88 11.97
C THR A 173 -1.85 -10.08 11.16
N ILE A 174 -2.61 -10.43 10.11
CA ILE A 174 -2.26 -11.51 9.16
C ILE A 174 -0.92 -11.22 8.51
N ARG A 175 -0.70 -10.00 8.04
CA ARG A 175 0.57 -9.55 7.44
C ARG A 175 1.75 -9.78 8.36
N PHE A 176 1.70 -9.31 9.60
CA PHE A 176 2.78 -9.54 10.58
C PHE A 176 2.98 -11.02 10.89
N THR A 177 1.90 -11.80 10.95
CA THR A 177 1.95 -13.25 11.17
C THR A 177 2.65 -13.95 10.01
N ILE A 178 2.31 -13.62 8.78
CA ILE A 178 2.95 -14.18 7.58
C ILE A 178 4.42 -13.79 7.51
N ILE A 179 4.77 -12.52 7.74
CA ILE A 179 6.16 -12.07 7.74
C ILE A 179 6.98 -12.81 8.80
N ARG A 180 6.40 -13.05 9.97
CA ARG A 180 7.06 -13.78 11.06
C ARG A 180 7.24 -15.27 10.75
N ALA A 181 6.25 -15.92 10.16
CA ALA A 181 6.26 -17.36 9.89
C ALA A 181 7.04 -17.72 8.62
N ASN A 182 6.86 -16.97 7.55
CA ASN A 182 7.31 -17.29 6.20
C ASN A 182 8.31 -16.26 5.62
N GLY A 183 8.54 -15.17 6.34
CA GLY A 183 9.42 -14.10 5.88
C GLY A 183 8.76 -13.08 4.95
N ALA A 184 9.47 -11.97 4.73
CA ALA A 184 8.98 -10.85 3.93
C ALA A 184 8.88 -11.18 2.43
N VAL A 185 9.73 -12.08 1.93
CA VAL A 185 9.69 -12.53 0.53
C VAL A 185 8.37 -13.27 0.22
N PHE A 186 7.91 -14.13 1.13
CA PHE A 186 6.60 -14.78 0.95
C PHE A 186 5.46 -13.74 0.99
N MET A 187 5.53 -12.76 1.89
CA MET A 187 4.54 -11.69 1.96
C MET A 187 4.50 -10.82 0.71
N SER A 188 5.61 -10.68 -0.02
CA SER A 188 5.65 -9.90 -1.28
C SER A 188 4.76 -10.48 -2.39
N GLN A 189 4.31 -11.74 -2.25
CA GLN A 189 3.35 -12.36 -3.17
C GLN A 189 2.02 -11.60 -3.22
N VAL A 190 1.65 -10.93 -2.14
CA VAL A 190 0.46 -10.07 -2.09
C VAL A 190 0.55 -8.94 -3.13
N GLY A 191 1.78 -8.54 -3.51
CA GLY A 191 2.01 -7.59 -4.60
C GLY A 191 1.39 -7.96 -5.95
N TYR A 192 1.13 -9.27 -6.20
CA TYR A 192 0.40 -9.72 -7.40
C TYR A 192 -1.11 -9.64 -7.21
N LEU A 193 -1.58 -9.92 -6.00
CA LEU A 193 -3.00 -10.03 -5.72
C LEU A 193 -3.67 -8.65 -5.63
N VAL A 194 -2.97 -7.66 -5.09
CA VAL A 194 -3.52 -6.30 -4.93
C VAL A 194 -3.95 -5.68 -6.25
N PRO A 195 -3.11 -5.56 -7.30
CA PRO A 195 -3.54 -5.00 -8.57
C PRO A 195 -4.60 -5.85 -9.27
N LEU A 196 -4.49 -7.18 -9.19
CA LEU A 196 -5.45 -8.09 -9.82
C LEU A 196 -6.86 -7.93 -9.21
N PHE A 197 -6.96 -8.10 -7.89
CA PHE A 197 -8.24 -7.96 -7.21
C PHE A 197 -8.74 -6.52 -7.19
N GLY A 198 -7.83 -5.52 -7.16
CA GLY A 198 -8.20 -4.12 -7.25
C GLY A 198 -8.96 -3.79 -8.54
N VAL A 199 -8.46 -4.24 -9.69
CA VAL A 199 -9.15 -4.06 -10.99
C VAL A 199 -10.46 -4.84 -11.04
N ILE A 200 -10.49 -6.10 -10.56
CA ILE A 200 -11.71 -6.91 -10.52
C ILE A 200 -12.80 -6.24 -9.68
N TRP A 201 -12.48 -5.85 -8.46
CA TRP A 201 -13.46 -5.23 -7.56
C TRP A 201 -13.89 -3.84 -8.02
N SER A 202 -12.97 -3.06 -8.62
CA SER A 202 -13.29 -1.75 -9.20
C SER A 202 -14.32 -1.89 -10.32
N ALA A 203 -14.13 -2.83 -11.22
CA ALA A 203 -15.08 -3.10 -12.30
C ALA A 203 -16.44 -3.60 -11.79
N LEU A 204 -16.45 -4.46 -10.77
CA LEU A 204 -17.69 -5.07 -10.26
C LEU A 204 -18.54 -4.12 -9.41
N TYR A 205 -17.92 -3.31 -8.56
CA TYR A 205 -18.64 -2.48 -7.57
C TYR A 205 -18.75 -1.02 -7.95
N PHE A 206 -17.75 -0.47 -8.65
CA PHE A 206 -17.74 0.93 -9.04
C PHE A 206 -18.09 1.15 -10.51
N ALA A 207 -18.29 0.05 -11.27
CA ALA A 207 -18.50 0.09 -12.71
C ALA A 207 -17.41 0.85 -13.47
N ASP A 208 -16.18 0.86 -12.91
CA ASP A 208 -15.02 1.47 -13.56
C ASP A 208 -14.77 0.75 -14.89
N ALA A 209 -14.61 1.52 -15.96
CA ALA A 209 -14.35 0.95 -17.28
C ALA A 209 -12.98 0.26 -17.29
N VAL A 210 -12.96 -1.05 -17.53
CA VAL A 210 -11.72 -1.80 -17.74
C VAL A 210 -11.34 -1.68 -19.22
N ASN A 211 -10.61 -0.63 -19.54
CA ASN A 211 -10.15 -0.34 -20.88
C ASN A 211 -8.95 -1.25 -21.25
N LEU A 212 -8.63 -1.32 -22.55
CA LEU A 212 -7.46 -2.08 -23.03
C LEU A 212 -6.17 -1.62 -22.36
N GLN A 213 -6.04 -0.33 -22.08
CA GLN A 213 -4.90 0.28 -21.38
C GLN A 213 -4.73 -0.24 -19.96
N THR A 214 -5.84 -0.34 -19.22
CA THR A 214 -5.87 -0.92 -17.85
C THR A 214 -5.40 -2.37 -17.87
N LEU A 215 -5.84 -3.16 -18.87
CA LEU A 215 -5.43 -4.55 -19.04
C LEU A 215 -3.95 -4.68 -19.45
N LEU A 216 -3.47 -3.82 -20.34
CA LEU A 216 -2.06 -3.79 -20.73
C LEU A 216 -1.17 -3.39 -19.53
N ALA A 217 -1.55 -2.35 -18.80
CA ALA A 217 -0.84 -1.91 -17.60
C ALA A 217 -0.81 -3.03 -16.53
N LEU A 218 -1.96 -3.64 -16.24
CA LEU A 218 -2.07 -4.77 -15.31
C LEU A 218 -1.15 -5.92 -15.74
N THR A 219 -1.19 -6.30 -17.02
CA THR A 219 -0.37 -7.41 -17.55
C THR A 219 1.12 -7.11 -17.40
N LEU A 220 1.57 -5.91 -17.79
CA LEU A 220 2.98 -5.52 -17.69
C LEU A 220 3.45 -5.43 -16.24
N ILE A 221 2.62 -4.90 -15.34
CA ILE A 221 2.93 -4.84 -13.91
C ILE A 221 3.08 -6.26 -13.34
N LEU A 222 2.13 -7.15 -13.61
CA LEU A 222 2.17 -8.54 -13.14
C LEU A 222 3.38 -9.30 -13.71
N VAL A 223 3.66 -9.15 -14.99
CA VAL A 223 4.85 -9.74 -15.65
C VAL A 223 6.13 -9.17 -15.03
N GLY A 224 6.21 -7.85 -14.83
CA GLY A 224 7.34 -7.21 -14.17
C GLY A 224 7.60 -7.77 -12.78
N ILE A 225 6.56 -7.89 -11.94
CA ILE A 225 6.66 -8.48 -10.61
C ILE A 225 7.09 -9.98 -10.71
N ALA A 226 6.54 -10.73 -11.67
CA ALA A 226 6.89 -12.14 -11.88
C ALA A 226 8.37 -12.33 -12.26
N ILE A 227 8.91 -11.46 -13.10
CA ILE A 227 10.34 -11.47 -13.49
C ILE A 227 11.23 -11.12 -12.30
N THR A 228 10.89 -10.08 -11.54
CA THR A 228 11.68 -9.66 -10.36
C THR A 228 11.82 -10.78 -9.32
N ARG A 229 10.87 -11.71 -9.29
CA ARG A 229 10.85 -12.81 -8.33
C ARG A 229 11.73 -13.99 -8.75
N LYS A 230 11.82 -14.27 -10.06
CA LYS A 230 12.59 -15.43 -10.58
C LYS A 230 14.12 -15.21 -10.52
N GLY A 231 14.56 -13.99 -10.40
CA GLY A 231 15.95 -13.61 -10.25
C GLY A 231 16.38 -13.42 -8.79
#